data_44e075dc6e94ecd3cb0bb969b159e715
#
_entry.id   44e075dc6e94ecd3cb0bb969b159e715
#
_cell.length_a   1.000
_cell.length_b   1.000
_cell.length_c   1.000
_cell.angle_alpha   90.00
_cell.angle_beta   90.00
_cell.angle_gamma   90.00
#
_symmetry.space_group_name_H-M   'P 1'
#
loop_
_entity.id
_entity.type
_entity.pdbx_description
1 polymer ?
#
loop_
_entity_poly.entity_id
_entity_poly.type
_entity_poly.pdbx_seq_one_letter_code
_entity_poly.pdbx_strand_id
1 'polypeptide(L)'
;MCTKISNFEPMPSTSSRETIQLGGSTFDRLNLPPFAMNWQVSDDGQGALVHCLSRKRWVVLEPEEWVRQHWLHHLVNDLGYPQGLISVEHAVVLNGMKRFADIVCHNAQGHPLMILELKRPDVKLNKAVLDQALRYHLVMQSPWVVISNGLHHQGYHFNDGAFAALDSLPTFAATQDVGN
;
A
#
# COMPACT_ATOMS: atom_id res chain seq x y z
N MET A 1 -11.10 -8.52 15.84
CA MET A 1 -12.00 -8.67 14.67
C MET A 1 -11.15 -8.49 13.43
N CYS A 2 -10.99 -9.54 12.62
CA CYS A 2 -10.17 -9.50 11.41
C CYS A 2 -10.97 -8.79 10.31
N THR A 3 -10.52 -7.64 9.84
CA THR A 3 -11.16 -6.94 8.71
C THR A 3 -10.84 -7.74 7.45
N LYS A 4 -11.82 -8.48 6.92
CA LYS A 4 -11.68 -9.19 5.65
C LYS A 4 -11.47 -8.15 4.53
N ILE A 5 -10.30 -8.15 3.93
CA ILE A 5 -10.13 -7.61 2.59
C ILE A 5 -10.66 -8.71 1.67
N SER A 6 -11.81 -8.50 1.05
CA SER A 6 -12.42 -9.47 0.16
C SER A 6 -11.50 -9.72 -1.03
N ASN A 7 -10.87 -10.89 -1.05
CA ASN A 7 -10.19 -11.41 -2.20
C ASN A 7 -11.20 -11.81 -3.27
N PHE A 8 -11.01 -11.32 -4.50
CA PHE A 8 -11.50 -11.90 -5.74
C PHE A 8 -12.99 -12.23 -5.85
N GLU A 9 -13.85 -11.21 -5.95
CA GLU A 9 -14.94 -11.35 -6.90
C GLU A 9 -14.63 -10.47 -8.14
N PRO A 10 -14.76 -11.00 -9.36
CA PRO A 10 -14.66 -10.16 -10.54
C PRO A 10 -15.84 -9.18 -10.50
N MET A 11 -15.53 -7.90 -10.36
CA MET A 11 -16.54 -6.84 -10.45
C MET A 11 -17.27 -7.00 -11.78
N PRO A 12 -18.61 -6.84 -11.81
CA PRO A 12 -19.37 -6.90 -13.05
C PRO A 12 -18.84 -5.83 -14.01
N SER A 13 -18.62 -6.25 -15.24
CA SER A 13 -18.23 -5.37 -16.35
C SER A 13 -19.25 -4.25 -16.52
N THR A 14 -18.74 -2.98 -16.66
CA THR A 14 -19.49 -1.79 -17.06
C THR A 14 -20.50 -1.20 -16.04
N SER A 15 -20.03 -0.89 -14.84
CA SER A 15 -20.60 0.17 -14.03
C SER A 15 -19.62 1.35 -14.06
N SER A 16 -20.07 2.57 -14.30
CA SER A 16 -19.26 3.78 -14.18
C SER A 16 -18.63 3.79 -12.79
N ARG A 17 -17.29 3.77 -12.72
CA ARG A 17 -16.58 3.81 -11.44
C ARG A 17 -16.99 5.08 -10.70
N GLU A 18 -17.36 4.96 -9.44
CA GLU A 18 -17.57 6.13 -8.60
C GLU A 18 -16.24 6.89 -8.49
N THR A 19 -16.30 8.20 -8.69
CA THR A 19 -15.13 9.07 -8.65
C THR A 19 -15.29 10.16 -7.62
N ILE A 20 -14.18 10.69 -7.13
CA ILE A 20 -14.08 11.78 -6.16
C ILE A 20 -13.34 12.92 -6.83
N GLN A 21 -13.86 14.15 -6.71
CA GLN A 21 -13.23 15.37 -7.24
C GLN A 21 -12.50 16.10 -6.13
N LEU A 22 -11.20 16.36 -6.32
CA LEU A 22 -10.37 17.13 -5.40
C LEU A 22 -9.44 18.05 -6.18
N GLY A 23 -9.52 19.37 -5.96
CA GLY A 23 -8.63 20.34 -6.56
C GLY A 23 -8.55 20.30 -8.08
N GLY A 24 -9.67 20.03 -8.78
CA GLY A 24 -9.70 19.89 -10.25
C GLY A 24 -9.27 18.51 -10.76
N SER A 25 -8.74 17.65 -9.92
CA SER A 25 -8.37 16.26 -10.26
C SER A 25 -9.49 15.28 -9.92
N THR A 26 -9.57 14.20 -10.71
CA THR A 26 -10.55 13.11 -10.55
C THR A 26 -9.86 11.85 -10.09
N PHE A 27 -10.33 11.24 -9.01
CA PHE A 27 -9.79 10.01 -8.46
C PHE A 27 -10.85 8.91 -8.41
N ASP A 28 -10.49 7.67 -8.70
CA ASP A 28 -11.36 6.51 -8.51
C ASP A 28 -11.65 6.33 -7.00
N ARG A 29 -12.89 5.96 -6.66
CA ARG A 29 -13.19 5.44 -5.32
C ARG A 29 -12.52 4.08 -5.18
N LEU A 30 -11.69 3.95 -4.14
CA LEU A 30 -10.89 2.74 -3.93
C LEU A 30 -11.65 1.69 -3.10
N ASN A 31 -11.26 0.44 -3.26
CA ASN A 31 -11.69 -0.69 -2.41
C ASN A 31 -10.83 -0.74 -1.12
N LEU A 32 -10.76 0.38 -0.43
CA LEU A 32 -10.05 0.58 0.83
C LEU A 32 -10.94 1.41 1.76
N PRO A 33 -10.79 1.29 3.09
CA PRO A 33 -11.58 2.08 4.03
C PRO A 33 -11.43 3.58 3.77
N PRO A 34 -12.53 4.36 3.86
CA PRO A 34 -12.46 5.80 3.76
C PRO A 34 -11.77 6.40 4.99
N PHE A 35 -11.13 7.53 4.82
CA PHE A 35 -10.51 8.29 5.91
C PHE A 35 -10.66 9.80 5.68
N ALA A 36 -10.54 10.60 6.75
CA ALA A 36 -10.51 12.05 6.65
C ALA A 36 -9.16 12.51 6.11
N MET A 37 -9.11 12.85 4.81
CA MET A 37 -7.89 13.30 4.16
C MET A 37 -7.61 14.78 4.48
N ASN A 38 -6.39 15.07 4.89
CA ASN A 38 -5.88 16.43 4.99
C ASN A 38 -5.30 16.84 3.64
N TRP A 39 -6.04 17.64 2.87
CA TRP A 39 -5.67 18.04 1.53
C TRP A 39 -5.94 19.52 1.27
N GLN A 40 -5.30 20.08 0.26
CA GLN A 40 -5.53 21.46 -0.21
C GLN A 40 -5.35 21.54 -1.72
N VAL A 41 -5.84 22.60 -2.34
CA VAL A 41 -5.60 22.90 -3.75
C VAL A 41 -4.14 23.34 -3.90
N SER A 42 -3.45 22.91 -4.98
CA SER A 42 -2.11 23.38 -5.32
C SER A 42 -2.11 24.89 -5.64
N ASP A 43 -0.98 25.55 -5.47
CA ASP A 43 -0.84 27.01 -5.63
C ASP A 43 -1.20 27.49 -7.05
N ASP A 44 -1.04 26.62 -8.06
CA ASP A 44 -1.45 26.90 -9.45
C ASP A 44 -2.92 26.64 -9.72
N GLY A 45 -3.67 26.15 -8.74
CA GLY A 45 -5.10 25.83 -8.84
C GLY A 45 -5.44 24.59 -9.69
N GLN A 46 -4.44 23.87 -10.20
CA GLN A 46 -4.67 22.78 -11.18
C GLN A 46 -4.59 21.37 -10.60
N GLY A 47 -4.36 21.22 -9.30
CA GLY A 47 -4.23 19.92 -8.66
C GLY A 47 -4.53 19.93 -7.18
N ALA A 48 -4.37 18.80 -6.55
CA ALA A 48 -4.49 18.65 -5.11
C ALA A 48 -3.13 18.28 -4.49
N LEU A 49 -2.88 18.79 -3.30
CA LEU A 49 -1.81 18.37 -2.42
C LEU A 49 -2.41 17.63 -1.24
N VAL A 50 -1.76 16.57 -0.77
CA VAL A 50 -2.13 15.85 0.45
C VAL A 50 -1.01 15.96 1.47
N HIS A 51 -1.37 16.17 2.74
CA HIS A 51 -0.39 16.08 3.82
C HIS A 51 -0.12 14.60 4.13
N CYS A 52 1.01 14.09 3.64
CA CYS A 52 1.35 12.67 3.78
C CYS A 52 1.55 12.28 5.25
N LEU A 53 0.82 11.25 5.68
CA LEU A 53 0.84 10.77 7.06
C LEU A 53 2.26 10.39 7.53
N SER A 54 3.00 9.63 6.72
CA SER A 54 4.34 9.15 7.07
C SER A 54 5.44 10.19 6.82
N ARG A 55 5.43 10.89 5.65
CA ARG A 55 6.46 11.88 5.28
C ARG A 55 6.30 13.21 6.01
N LYS A 56 5.14 13.48 6.66
CA LYS A 56 4.80 14.72 7.40
C LYS A 56 5.03 15.99 6.60
N ARG A 57 4.75 15.95 5.31
CA ARG A 57 4.86 17.07 4.38
C ARG A 57 3.77 17.01 3.32
N TRP A 58 3.52 18.14 2.68
CA TRP A 58 2.65 18.23 1.52
C TRP A 58 3.32 17.54 0.31
N VAL A 59 2.56 16.73 -0.40
CA VAL A 59 2.98 16.06 -1.64
C VAL A 59 1.87 16.18 -2.68
N VAL A 60 2.23 16.15 -3.96
CA VAL A 60 1.26 16.19 -5.04
C VAL A 60 0.40 14.92 -4.97
N LEU A 61 -0.91 15.09 -5.05
CA LEU A 61 -1.87 14.00 -5.01
C LEU A 61 -2.05 13.45 -6.44
N GLU A 62 -1.15 12.57 -6.84
CA GLU A 62 -1.27 11.79 -8.07
C GLU A 62 -2.07 10.50 -7.84
N PRO A 63 -2.56 9.81 -8.88
CA PRO A 63 -3.36 8.59 -8.73
C PRO A 63 -2.66 7.47 -7.92
N GLU A 64 -1.35 7.33 -8.00
CA GLU A 64 -0.59 6.36 -7.19
C GLU A 64 -0.46 6.84 -5.74
N GLU A 65 -0.25 8.15 -5.53
CA GLU A 65 -0.23 8.74 -4.19
C GLU A 65 -1.61 8.65 -3.51
N TRP A 66 -2.71 8.76 -4.28
CA TRP A 66 -4.06 8.50 -3.80
C TRP A 66 -4.19 7.10 -3.20
N VAL A 67 -3.71 6.08 -3.91
CA VAL A 67 -3.66 4.69 -3.42
C VAL A 67 -2.77 4.57 -2.19
N ARG A 68 -1.60 5.22 -2.21
CA ARG A 68 -0.62 5.18 -1.10
C ARG A 68 -1.20 5.78 0.19
N GLN A 69 -1.89 6.92 0.12
CA GLN A 69 -2.49 7.54 1.31
C GLN A 69 -3.59 6.66 1.92
N HIS A 70 -4.44 6.02 1.10
CA HIS A 70 -5.44 5.08 1.62
C HIS A 70 -4.79 3.89 2.32
N TRP A 71 -3.72 3.33 1.75
CA TRP A 71 -2.98 2.25 2.40
C TRP A 71 -2.32 2.68 3.70
N LEU A 72 -1.71 3.86 3.77
CA LEU A 72 -1.09 4.37 4.99
C LEU A 72 -2.12 4.51 6.12
N HIS A 73 -3.29 5.07 5.81
CA HIS A 73 -4.36 5.21 6.79
C HIS A 73 -4.95 3.87 7.20
N HIS A 74 -5.15 2.93 6.26
CA HIS A 74 -5.62 1.58 6.55
C HIS A 74 -4.64 0.81 7.46
N LEU A 75 -3.35 0.87 7.17
CA LEU A 75 -2.32 0.24 8.00
C LEU A 75 -2.34 0.79 9.43
N VAL A 76 -2.43 2.11 9.60
CA VAL A 76 -2.38 2.74 10.92
C VAL A 76 -3.71 2.57 11.68
N ASN A 77 -4.84 2.90 11.05
CA ASN A 77 -6.12 3.03 11.74
C ASN A 77 -6.83 1.69 11.93
N ASP A 78 -6.72 0.79 10.95
CA ASP A 78 -7.50 -0.46 10.95
C ASP A 78 -6.63 -1.68 11.31
N LEU A 79 -5.38 -1.71 10.83
CA LEU A 79 -4.46 -2.82 11.07
C LEU A 79 -3.50 -2.59 12.25
N GLY A 80 -3.50 -1.38 12.84
CA GLY A 80 -2.79 -1.06 14.06
C GLY A 80 -1.26 -0.94 13.92
N TYR A 81 -0.72 -0.78 12.71
CA TYR A 81 0.72 -0.56 12.51
C TYR A 81 1.11 0.82 13.05
N PRO A 82 2.09 0.92 13.96
CA PRO A 82 2.56 2.21 14.44
C PRO A 82 3.11 3.05 13.30
N GLN A 83 2.63 4.30 13.17
CA GLN A 83 3.07 5.22 12.11
C GLN A 83 4.59 5.36 12.03
N GLY A 84 5.28 5.38 13.17
CA GLY A 84 6.75 5.48 13.24
C GLY A 84 7.50 4.26 12.70
N LEU A 85 6.81 3.13 12.49
CA LEU A 85 7.37 1.90 11.92
C LEU A 85 7.01 1.72 10.43
N ILE A 86 6.44 2.73 9.79
CA ILE A 86 6.09 2.70 8.37
C ILE A 86 7.01 3.66 7.60
N SER A 87 7.76 3.10 6.66
CA SER A 87 8.58 3.85 5.71
C SER A 87 7.88 3.95 4.36
N VAL A 88 7.95 5.13 3.74
CA VAL A 88 7.44 5.39 2.38
C VAL A 88 8.62 5.64 1.45
N GLU A 89 8.55 5.11 0.22
CA GLU A 89 9.65 5.19 -0.76
C GLU A 89 10.96 4.68 -0.15
N HIS A 90 10.87 3.52 0.49
CA HIS A 90 12.00 2.92 1.20
C HIS A 90 13.09 2.48 0.22
N ALA A 91 14.31 3.04 0.39
CA ALA A 91 15.42 2.77 -0.52
C ALA A 91 15.95 1.33 -0.34
N VAL A 92 16.02 0.59 -1.44
CA VAL A 92 16.56 -0.77 -1.53
C VAL A 92 17.64 -0.82 -2.60
N VAL A 93 18.77 -1.45 -2.34
CA VAL A 93 19.82 -1.68 -3.34
C VAL A 93 19.63 -3.04 -3.99
N LEU A 94 19.28 -3.05 -5.28
CA LEU A 94 19.11 -4.25 -6.08
C LEU A 94 20.16 -4.27 -7.21
N ASN A 95 21.03 -5.27 -7.22
CA ASN A 95 22.09 -5.41 -8.23
C ASN A 95 22.93 -4.13 -8.41
N GLY A 96 23.27 -3.48 -7.31
CA GLY A 96 24.02 -2.21 -7.29
C GLY A 96 23.22 -0.96 -7.68
N MET A 97 21.94 -1.09 -8.01
CA MET A 97 21.07 0.03 -8.35
C MET A 97 20.12 0.36 -7.19
N LYS A 98 19.99 1.64 -6.89
CA LYS A 98 19.01 2.13 -5.93
C LYS A 98 17.60 2.05 -6.52
N ARG A 99 16.69 1.42 -5.79
CA ARG A 99 15.25 1.29 -6.07
C ARG A 99 14.47 1.74 -4.84
N PHE A 100 13.15 1.88 -4.98
CA PHE A 100 12.31 2.30 -3.87
C PHE A 100 11.09 1.38 -3.78
N ALA A 101 10.87 0.79 -2.60
CA ALA A 101 9.64 0.12 -2.27
C ALA A 101 8.62 1.16 -1.78
N ASP A 102 7.38 1.07 -2.24
CA ASP A 102 6.37 2.11 -1.98
C ASP A 102 6.09 2.29 -0.50
N ILE A 103 5.78 1.21 0.20
CA ILE A 103 5.59 1.18 1.66
C ILE A 103 6.31 -0.03 2.23
N VAL A 104 7.00 0.17 3.35
CA VAL A 104 7.57 -0.90 4.16
C VAL A 104 7.16 -0.72 5.61
N CYS A 105 6.51 -1.73 6.17
CA CYS A 105 6.21 -1.80 7.59
C CYS A 105 7.33 -2.58 8.31
N HIS A 106 7.75 -2.11 9.47
CA HIS A 106 8.83 -2.70 10.27
C HIS A 106 8.30 -3.20 11.62
N ASN A 107 9.01 -4.14 12.24
CA ASN A 107 8.79 -4.47 13.65
C ASN A 107 9.49 -3.45 14.57
N ALA A 108 9.33 -3.63 15.88
CA ALA A 108 9.93 -2.74 16.88
C ALA A 108 11.48 -2.74 16.86
N GLN A 109 12.10 -3.77 16.30
CA GLN A 109 13.55 -3.89 16.11
C GLN A 109 14.05 -3.30 14.79
N GLY A 110 13.13 -2.76 13.95
CA GLY A 110 13.44 -2.18 12.66
C GLY A 110 13.57 -3.19 11.51
N HIS A 111 13.25 -4.48 11.74
CA HIS A 111 13.25 -5.46 10.64
C HIS A 111 11.99 -5.31 9.79
N PRO A 112 12.10 -5.44 8.44
CA PRO A 112 10.96 -5.41 7.55
C PRO A 112 9.98 -6.55 7.86
N LEU A 113 8.71 -6.19 8.05
CA LEU A 113 7.59 -7.13 8.23
C LEU A 113 6.80 -7.29 6.95
N MET A 114 6.41 -6.19 6.33
CA MET A 114 5.53 -6.19 5.17
C MET A 114 6.01 -5.18 4.15
N ILE A 115 6.03 -5.58 2.88
CA ILE A 115 6.32 -4.72 1.73
C ILE A 115 5.02 -4.57 0.94
N LEU A 116 4.66 -3.33 0.60
CA LEU A 116 3.58 -3.05 -0.33
C LEU A 116 4.16 -2.40 -1.58
N GLU A 117 3.83 -2.97 -2.74
CA GLU A 117 4.05 -2.39 -4.06
C GLU A 117 2.73 -1.86 -4.59
N LEU A 118 2.68 -0.58 -4.89
CA LEU A 118 1.47 0.12 -5.27
C LEU A 118 1.51 0.51 -6.74
N LYS A 119 0.33 0.57 -7.33
CA LYS A 119 0.11 1.07 -8.69
C LYS A 119 -1.12 1.97 -8.70
N ARG A 120 -1.19 2.86 -9.67
CA ARG A 120 -2.38 3.66 -9.93
C ARG A 120 -3.56 2.76 -10.32
N PRO A 121 -4.82 3.19 -10.11
CA PRO A 121 -6.02 2.33 -10.26
C PRO A 121 -6.23 1.73 -11.65
N ASP A 122 -5.74 2.37 -12.72
CA ASP A 122 -5.87 1.89 -14.10
C ASP A 122 -4.83 0.82 -14.49
N VAL A 123 -3.82 0.57 -13.65
CA VAL A 123 -2.80 -0.45 -13.88
C VAL A 123 -3.29 -1.81 -13.40
N LYS A 124 -3.27 -2.82 -14.28
CA LYS A 124 -3.60 -4.20 -13.91
C LYS A 124 -2.49 -4.82 -13.05
N LEU A 125 -2.88 -5.44 -11.95
CA LEU A 125 -1.96 -6.28 -11.17
C LEU A 125 -1.69 -7.56 -11.95
N ASN A 126 -0.46 -7.73 -12.38
CA ASN A 126 -0.01 -8.88 -13.15
C ASN A 126 1.31 -9.44 -12.58
N LYS A 127 1.80 -10.51 -13.22
CA LYS A 127 3.04 -11.15 -12.80
C LYS A 127 4.23 -10.18 -12.69
N ALA A 128 4.33 -9.18 -13.57
CA ALA A 128 5.45 -8.23 -13.54
C ALA A 128 5.44 -7.34 -12.29
N VAL A 129 4.24 -6.94 -11.82
CA VAL A 129 4.08 -6.18 -10.55
C VAL A 129 4.47 -7.06 -9.37
N LEU A 130 4.01 -8.32 -9.36
CA LEU A 130 4.39 -9.26 -8.31
C LEU A 130 5.90 -9.53 -8.32
N ASP A 131 6.50 -9.78 -9.47
CA ASP A 131 7.95 -10.00 -9.60
C ASP A 131 8.76 -8.79 -9.13
N GLN A 132 8.23 -7.57 -9.27
CA GLN A 132 8.85 -6.36 -8.72
C GLN A 132 8.86 -6.39 -7.19
N ALA A 133 7.73 -6.67 -6.56
CA ALA A 133 7.59 -6.76 -5.10
C ALA A 133 8.45 -7.91 -4.53
N LEU A 134 8.49 -9.06 -5.22
CA LEU A 134 9.30 -10.21 -4.82
C LEU A 134 10.82 -9.92 -4.87
N ARG A 135 11.28 -9.08 -5.80
CA ARG A 135 12.69 -8.64 -5.78
C ARG A 135 13.04 -7.86 -4.52
N TYR A 136 12.13 -7.04 -4.00
CA TYR A 136 12.35 -6.36 -2.72
C TYR A 136 12.35 -7.36 -1.56
N HIS A 137 11.42 -8.34 -1.57
CA HIS A 137 11.40 -9.42 -0.58
C HIS A 137 12.73 -10.17 -0.50
N LEU A 138 13.34 -10.52 -1.64
CA LEU A 138 14.61 -11.25 -1.67
C LEU A 138 15.76 -10.53 -0.94
N VAL A 139 15.75 -9.19 -0.95
CA VAL A 139 16.76 -8.36 -0.26
C VAL A 139 16.39 -8.10 1.19
N MET A 140 15.12 -7.79 1.43
CA MET A 140 14.63 -7.33 2.73
C MET A 140 14.15 -8.47 3.62
N GLN A 141 13.92 -9.66 3.05
CA GLN A 141 13.43 -10.87 3.73
C GLN A 141 12.14 -10.63 4.54
N SER A 142 11.28 -9.77 4.01
CA SER A 142 9.99 -9.47 4.63
C SER A 142 9.05 -10.67 4.52
N PRO A 143 8.44 -11.17 5.61
CA PRO A 143 7.54 -12.31 5.55
C PRO A 143 6.24 -12.05 4.78
N TRP A 144 5.82 -10.79 4.65
CA TRP A 144 4.60 -10.43 3.92
C TRP A 144 4.88 -9.51 2.74
N VAL A 145 4.23 -9.79 1.62
CA VAL A 145 4.27 -8.99 0.39
C VAL A 145 2.86 -8.71 -0.06
N VAL A 146 2.58 -7.45 -0.38
CA VAL A 146 1.28 -7.00 -0.90
C VAL A 146 1.49 -6.27 -2.21
N ILE A 147 0.65 -6.53 -3.20
CA ILE A 147 0.54 -5.71 -4.39
C ILE A 147 -0.86 -5.13 -4.48
N SER A 148 -0.98 -3.86 -4.84
CA SER A 148 -2.27 -3.17 -4.88
C SER A 148 -2.30 -2.06 -5.91
N ASN A 149 -3.47 -1.87 -6.54
CA ASN A 149 -3.79 -0.68 -7.31
C ASN A 149 -4.95 0.12 -6.70
N GLY A 150 -5.29 -0.17 -5.43
CA GLY A 150 -6.39 0.46 -4.72
C GLY A 150 -7.77 -0.13 -5.01
N LEU A 151 -7.97 -0.77 -6.18
CA LEU A 151 -9.21 -1.46 -6.55
C LEU A 151 -9.12 -2.96 -6.31
N HIS A 152 -7.94 -3.51 -6.52
CA HIS A 152 -7.60 -4.92 -6.32
C HIS A 152 -6.37 -5.02 -5.43
N HIS A 153 -6.35 -6.05 -4.59
CA HIS A 153 -5.27 -6.31 -3.65
C HIS A 153 -4.91 -7.78 -3.67
N GLN A 154 -3.63 -8.09 -3.60
CA GLN A 154 -3.13 -9.46 -3.46
C GLN A 154 -2.06 -9.47 -2.37
N GLY A 155 -2.28 -10.25 -1.34
CA GLY A 155 -1.33 -10.45 -0.24
C GLY A 155 -0.73 -11.85 -0.29
N TYR A 156 0.53 -11.94 0.09
CA TYR A 156 1.28 -13.19 0.14
C TYR A 156 2.07 -13.27 1.44
N HIS A 157 2.08 -14.44 2.03
CA HIS A 157 2.96 -14.80 3.14
C HIS A 157 4.05 -15.75 2.66
N PHE A 158 5.29 -15.41 2.95
CA PHE A 158 6.43 -16.27 2.69
C PHE A 158 6.74 -17.06 3.96
N ASN A 159 6.66 -18.38 3.86
CA ASN A 159 7.02 -19.31 4.91
C ASN A 159 7.64 -20.56 4.31
N ASP A 160 8.70 -21.09 4.93
CA ASP A 160 9.39 -22.34 4.55
C ASP A 160 9.76 -22.43 3.06
N GLY A 161 10.18 -21.31 2.47
CA GLY A 161 10.61 -21.26 1.07
C GLY A 161 9.48 -21.16 0.03
N ALA A 162 8.23 -21.01 0.45
CA ALA A 162 7.06 -20.89 -0.41
C ALA A 162 6.22 -19.65 -0.09
N PHE A 163 5.54 -19.10 -1.12
CA PHE A 163 4.53 -18.07 -0.95
C PHE A 163 3.14 -18.71 -0.89
N ALA A 164 2.37 -18.37 0.13
CA ALA A 164 0.95 -18.67 0.22
C ALA A 164 0.15 -17.37 0.07
N ALA A 165 -0.93 -17.42 -0.71
CA ALA A 165 -1.86 -16.29 -0.81
C ALA A 165 -2.57 -16.08 0.53
N LEU A 166 -2.81 -14.80 0.86
CA LEU A 166 -3.51 -14.41 2.09
C LEU A 166 -4.98 -14.12 1.80
N ASP A 167 -5.85 -14.61 2.68
CA ASP A 167 -7.27 -14.22 2.69
C ASP A 167 -7.49 -12.86 3.38
N SER A 168 -6.59 -12.49 4.29
CA SER A 168 -6.60 -11.20 4.99
C SER A 168 -5.20 -10.79 5.40
N LEU A 169 -4.97 -9.49 5.54
CA LEU A 169 -3.70 -8.98 6.03
C LEU A 169 -3.59 -9.13 7.55
N PRO A 170 -2.40 -9.43 8.09
CA PRO A 170 -2.19 -9.48 9.53
C PRO A 170 -2.29 -8.09 10.15
N THR A 171 -2.90 -7.99 11.33
CA THR A 171 -2.76 -6.80 12.18
C THR A 171 -1.33 -6.74 12.75
N PHE A 172 -0.90 -5.56 13.14
CA PHE A 172 0.44 -5.42 13.76
C PHE A 172 0.60 -6.34 14.98
N ALA A 173 -0.43 -6.46 15.83
CA ALA A 173 -0.40 -7.38 16.97
C ALA A 173 -0.16 -8.83 16.56
N ALA A 174 -0.86 -9.30 15.51
CA ALA A 174 -0.69 -10.66 15.01
C ALA A 174 0.70 -10.94 14.41
N THR A 175 1.41 -9.90 13.95
CA THR A 175 2.78 -10.06 13.42
C THR A 175 3.84 -10.23 14.51
N GLN A 176 3.52 -9.88 15.76
CA GLN A 176 4.46 -10.02 16.88
C GLN A 176 4.52 -11.46 17.42
N ASP A 177 3.48 -12.25 17.16
CA ASP A 177 3.37 -13.63 17.66
C ASP A 177 4.14 -14.65 16.77
N VAL A 178 4.57 -14.26 15.58
CA VAL A 178 5.26 -15.14 14.59
C VAL A 178 6.77 -15.21 14.80
N GLY A 179 7.32 -14.49 15.78
CA GLY A 179 8.76 -14.35 16.04
C GLY A 179 9.30 -15.05 17.30
N ASN A 180 8.51 -15.95 17.91
CA ASN A 180 8.95 -16.77 19.05
C ASN A 180 9.10 -18.23 18.69
#